data_b2dc3363827bdd6f1a9c37b18ca376ca
#
_entry.id   b2dc3363827bdd6f1a9c37b18ca376ca
#
_cell.length_a   1.000
_cell.length_b   1.000
_cell.length_c   1.000
_cell.angle_alpha   90.00
_cell.angle_beta   90.00
_cell.angle_gamma   90.00
#
_symmetry.space_group_name_H-M   'P 1'
#
loop_
_entity.id
_entity.type
_entity.pdbx_description
1 polymer ?
#
loop_
_entity_poly.entity_id
_entity_poly.type
_entity_poly.pdbx_seq_one_letter_code
_entity_poly.pdbx_strand_id
1 'polypeptide(L)'
;MTMLSVIEVLFALVLVGAGYWWISKKRYERKLKWIPKVPGHPIFGNVLDFAKTTDTLKVLSSYLKQCNGLCSVDLIVKKKIVISDLKLLELLLTSTNEFLNKSVEYKFLQRWLGDGLLTAKDERWRKSRKIITPAFHFYILRQFVSIYETNADTMIKLLEKEVGKDSVDIYTYVTLCTLDIICETSMGVKINAQTNGQSDYVFAVKEMCRITVDRGFSAMKRLDLLYALTKDYYKELRYVKTLHSYTESVIRARKKSLLSDHSKNDVQTEEKLKNVYGEELGAKKKMAFLDLLLQARLDGEPLPDLYIREEVDTLMFEGHDTTGAAISFALFCLAENLEVQAQAVEEQRTIFGKDSNRAVTFDDIQAMKYLELVIKETLRIYPSVPFYARNSVRDIEYKDGQIIPKGTSLVIYAYGVNNNPEIFPNPEKFDPMRFENMEKTSPFAYLPFSAGPRNCIGQKFAVHEMKAVISKVLRNFELLPAFPRHKPLLAAESVLKSANGIKVQLKPRKWD
;
A
#
# COMPACT_ATOMS: atom_id res chain seq x y z
N MET A 1 25.14 11.25 -49.77
CA MET A 1 24.40 12.10 -48.83
C MET A 1 25.40 12.79 -47.95
N THR A 2 25.49 14.11 -48.00
CA THR A 2 26.40 14.88 -47.14
C THR A 2 25.89 14.86 -45.70
N MET A 3 26.78 14.93 -44.73
CA MET A 3 26.43 14.95 -43.30
C MET A 3 25.41 16.06 -42.98
N LEU A 4 25.41 17.17 -43.74
CA LEU A 4 24.42 18.25 -43.67
C LEU A 4 23.02 17.75 -44.02
N SER A 5 22.85 16.98 -45.10
CA SER A 5 21.53 16.48 -45.55
C SER A 5 20.90 15.49 -44.53
N VAL A 6 21.72 14.75 -43.77
CA VAL A 6 21.22 13.88 -42.73
C VAL A 6 20.71 14.70 -41.54
N ILE A 7 21.41 15.77 -41.16
CA ILE A 7 21.00 16.67 -40.05
C ILE A 7 19.68 17.39 -40.42
N GLU A 8 19.55 17.88 -41.64
CA GLU A 8 18.32 18.50 -42.11
C GLU A 8 17.13 17.56 -42.13
N VAL A 9 17.31 16.31 -42.57
CA VAL A 9 16.26 15.29 -42.53
C VAL A 9 15.88 14.94 -41.06
N LEU A 10 16.85 14.79 -40.17
CA LEU A 10 16.57 14.55 -38.73
C LEU A 10 15.82 15.74 -38.13
N PHE A 11 16.21 16.96 -38.42
CA PHE A 11 15.54 18.16 -37.94
C PHE A 11 14.10 18.25 -38.45
N ALA A 12 13.87 17.99 -39.76
CA ALA A 12 12.54 17.92 -40.33
C ALA A 12 11.65 16.85 -39.66
N LEU A 13 12.18 15.65 -39.43
CA LEU A 13 11.47 14.59 -38.70
C LEU A 13 11.11 14.96 -37.26
N VAL A 14 11.99 15.68 -36.56
CA VAL A 14 11.73 16.23 -35.24
C VAL A 14 10.60 17.25 -35.27
N LEU A 15 10.61 18.17 -36.25
CA LEU A 15 9.55 19.18 -36.43
C LEU A 15 8.18 18.55 -36.77
N VAL A 16 8.16 17.56 -37.65
CA VAL A 16 6.95 16.81 -38.00
C VAL A 16 6.41 16.05 -36.78
N GLY A 17 7.30 15.37 -36.05
CA GLY A 17 6.96 14.69 -34.81
C GLY A 17 6.40 15.64 -33.75
N ALA A 18 7.02 16.80 -33.57
CA ALA A 18 6.56 17.81 -32.63
C ALA A 18 5.20 18.41 -33.06
N GLY A 19 4.99 18.67 -34.36
CA GLY A 19 3.71 19.12 -34.90
C GLY A 19 2.60 18.10 -34.71
N TYR A 20 2.86 16.83 -35.02
CA TYR A 20 1.91 15.72 -34.78
C TYR A 20 1.57 15.59 -33.32
N TRP A 21 2.58 15.58 -32.43
CA TRP A 21 2.39 15.56 -30.98
C TRP A 21 1.52 16.72 -30.50
N TRP A 22 1.80 17.94 -30.95
CA TRP A 22 1.05 19.14 -30.58
C TRP A 22 -0.43 19.06 -31.01
N ILE A 23 -0.69 18.64 -32.27
CA ILE A 23 -2.05 18.46 -32.81
C ILE A 23 -2.79 17.37 -31.98
N SER A 24 -2.14 16.23 -31.72
CA SER A 24 -2.70 15.16 -30.94
C SER A 24 -3.01 15.61 -29.52
N LYS A 25 -2.10 16.33 -28.86
CA LYS A 25 -2.31 16.95 -27.53
C LYS A 25 -3.51 17.90 -27.56
N LYS A 26 -3.64 18.75 -28.55
CA LYS A 26 -4.78 19.69 -28.70
C LYS A 26 -6.11 18.98 -28.92
N ARG A 27 -6.13 17.90 -29.70
CA ARG A 27 -7.34 17.06 -29.88
C ARG A 27 -7.76 16.38 -28.57
N TYR A 28 -6.82 15.84 -27.88
CA TYR A 28 -7.05 15.23 -26.55
C TYR A 28 -7.55 16.27 -25.54
N GLU A 29 -6.93 17.43 -25.45
CA GLU A 29 -7.34 18.52 -24.58
C GLU A 29 -8.74 19.05 -24.85
N ARG A 30 -9.19 19.05 -26.13
CA ARG A 30 -10.57 19.47 -26.49
C ARG A 30 -11.61 18.54 -25.86
N LYS A 31 -11.37 17.23 -25.83
CA LYS A 31 -12.28 16.25 -25.20
C LYS A 31 -12.37 16.43 -23.66
N LEU A 32 -11.34 17.01 -23.04
CA LEU A 32 -11.27 17.24 -21.60
C LEU A 32 -11.67 18.66 -21.18
N LYS A 33 -12.22 19.51 -22.10
CA LYS A 33 -12.55 20.91 -21.79
C LYS A 33 -13.59 21.07 -20.66
N TRP A 34 -14.44 20.07 -20.47
CA TRP A 34 -15.47 20.06 -19.45
C TRP A 34 -14.91 19.82 -18.02
N ILE A 35 -13.69 19.28 -17.90
CA ILE A 35 -13.03 19.08 -16.61
C ILE A 35 -12.34 20.38 -16.21
N PRO A 36 -12.63 20.91 -15.01
CA PRO A 36 -11.98 22.10 -14.49
C PRO A 36 -10.46 21.96 -14.52
N LYS A 37 -9.79 22.99 -15.00
CA LYS A 37 -8.34 23.03 -15.11
C LYS A 37 -7.76 23.89 -13.99
N VAL A 38 -6.80 23.33 -13.26
CA VAL A 38 -6.04 24.11 -12.29
C VAL A 38 -5.06 25.02 -13.04
N PRO A 39 -4.96 26.33 -12.68
CA PRO A 39 -3.94 27.20 -13.21
C PRO A 39 -2.53 26.64 -12.96
N GLY A 40 -1.67 26.70 -13.93
CA GLY A 40 -0.29 26.22 -13.85
C GLY A 40 0.66 27.10 -14.65
N HIS A 41 1.95 26.87 -14.51
CA HIS A 41 2.97 27.59 -15.26
C HIS A 41 2.81 27.35 -16.79
N PRO A 42 2.94 28.36 -17.66
CA PRO A 42 2.71 28.20 -19.11
C PRO A 42 3.52 27.07 -19.76
N ILE A 43 4.77 26.84 -19.33
CA ILE A 43 5.68 25.84 -19.90
C ILE A 43 5.66 24.56 -19.06
N PHE A 44 5.75 24.67 -17.72
CA PHE A 44 5.92 23.55 -16.82
C PHE A 44 4.60 22.98 -16.27
N GLY A 45 3.46 23.60 -16.61
CA GLY A 45 2.18 23.20 -16.05
C GLY A 45 2.20 23.27 -14.51
N ASN A 46 1.77 22.20 -13.86
CA ASN A 46 1.70 22.11 -12.40
C ASN A 46 2.88 21.32 -11.78
N VAL A 47 3.89 20.95 -12.56
CA VAL A 47 5.00 20.09 -12.04
C VAL A 47 5.73 20.74 -10.87
N LEU A 48 5.89 22.07 -10.89
CA LEU A 48 6.63 22.79 -9.86
C LEU A 48 5.92 22.76 -8.50
N ASP A 49 4.61 22.57 -8.48
CA ASP A 49 3.80 22.49 -7.26
C ASP A 49 4.05 21.16 -6.50
N PHE A 50 4.61 20.16 -7.17
CA PHE A 50 4.94 18.83 -6.63
C PHE A 50 6.44 18.63 -6.39
N ALA A 51 7.20 19.70 -6.21
CA ALA A 51 8.66 19.61 -6.00
C ALA A 51 9.05 18.85 -4.72
N LYS A 52 8.16 18.82 -3.71
CA LYS A 52 8.36 18.08 -2.46
C LYS A 52 7.17 17.15 -2.21
N THR A 53 7.46 15.91 -1.84
CA THR A 53 6.44 14.91 -1.48
C THR A 53 5.61 15.33 -0.25
N THR A 54 6.18 16.17 0.62
CA THR A 54 5.50 16.75 1.79
C THR A 54 4.43 17.78 1.46
N ASP A 55 4.46 18.36 0.28
CA ASP A 55 3.48 19.36 -0.15
C ASP A 55 2.36 18.73 -1.00
N THR A 56 2.57 17.53 -1.53
CA THR A 56 1.67 16.86 -2.48
C THR A 56 0.22 16.77 -2.00
N LEU A 57 0.00 16.38 -0.73
CA LEU A 57 -1.36 16.26 -0.18
C LEU A 57 -2.07 17.61 -0.08
N LYS A 58 -1.36 18.64 0.37
CA LYS A 58 -1.91 20.00 0.49
C LYS A 58 -2.27 20.56 -0.89
N VAL A 59 -1.37 20.39 -1.86
CA VAL A 59 -1.57 20.85 -3.24
C VAL A 59 -2.78 20.17 -3.87
N LEU A 60 -2.85 18.82 -3.83
CA LEU A 60 -3.98 18.09 -4.40
C LEU A 60 -5.31 18.42 -3.70
N SER A 61 -5.31 18.55 -2.37
CA SER A 61 -6.52 18.96 -1.62
C SER A 61 -6.99 20.36 -2.01
N SER A 62 -6.06 21.32 -2.16
CA SER A 62 -6.37 22.68 -2.63
C SER A 62 -6.97 22.66 -4.03
N TYR A 63 -6.41 21.87 -4.94
CA TYR A 63 -6.91 21.74 -6.31
C TYR A 63 -8.33 21.19 -6.37
N LEU A 64 -8.58 20.09 -5.66
CA LEU A 64 -9.90 19.48 -5.64
C LEU A 64 -10.96 20.34 -4.96
N LYS A 65 -10.59 21.11 -3.94
CA LYS A 65 -11.49 22.09 -3.33
C LYS A 65 -11.89 23.18 -4.31
N GLN A 66 -10.96 23.70 -5.13
CA GLN A 66 -11.24 24.71 -6.17
C GLN A 66 -12.10 24.16 -7.30
N CYS A 67 -12.05 22.85 -7.57
CA CYS A 67 -12.65 22.20 -8.73
C CYS A 67 -13.78 21.21 -8.36
N ASN A 68 -14.37 21.31 -7.18
CA ASN A 68 -15.50 20.49 -6.72
C ASN A 68 -15.26 18.96 -6.91
N GLY A 69 -14.10 18.49 -6.50
CA GLY A 69 -13.77 17.06 -6.46
C GLY A 69 -13.27 16.43 -7.76
N LEU A 70 -13.15 17.21 -8.86
CA LEU A 70 -12.65 16.72 -10.14
C LEU A 70 -11.79 17.79 -10.84
N CYS A 71 -10.50 17.54 -11.04
CA CYS A 71 -9.63 18.51 -11.69
C CYS A 71 -8.65 17.86 -12.67
N SER A 72 -8.23 18.66 -13.66
CA SER A 72 -7.18 18.32 -14.62
C SER A 72 -5.88 19.00 -14.22
N VAL A 73 -4.83 18.20 -13.97
CA VAL A 73 -3.49 18.64 -13.61
C VAL A 73 -2.54 18.39 -14.77
N ASP A 74 -1.80 19.41 -15.18
CA ASP A 74 -0.84 19.32 -16.29
C ASP A 74 0.57 19.02 -15.77
N LEU A 75 1.08 17.83 -16.08
CA LEU A 75 2.44 17.39 -15.74
C LEU A 75 3.34 17.37 -17.00
N ILE A 76 3.25 18.39 -17.86
CA ILE A 76 4.00 18.62 -19.11
C ILE A 76 3.68 17.57 -20.18
N VAL A 77 4.06 16.32 -19.97
CA VAL A 77 3.96 15.24 -20.97
C VAL A 77 2.52 14.78 -21.15
N LYS A 78 1.79 14.61 -20.05
CA LYS A 78 0.37 14.19 -20.03
C LYS A 78 -0.37 14.88 -18.90
N LYS A 79 -1.63 15.23 -19.20
CA LYS A 79 -2.58 15.64 -18.17
C LYS A 79 -3.02 14.42 -17.37
N LYS A 80 -3.20 14.64 -16.09
CA LYS A 80 -3.83 13.68 -15.18
C LYS A 80 -5.15 14.25 -14.71
N ILE A 81 -6.13 13.39 -14.54
CA ILE A 81 -7.39 13.74 -13.92
C ILE A 81 -7.36 13.24 -12.50
N VAL A 82 -7.44 14.16 -11.54
CA VAL A 82 -7.51 13.85 -10.11
C VAL A 82 -8.96 13.84 -9.68
N ILE A 83 -9.36 12.80 -8.94
CA ILE A 83 -10.75 12.47 -8.71
C ILE A 83 -10.99 12.21 -7.21
N SER A 84 -11.98 12.90 -6.65
CA SER A 84 -12.66 12.58 -5.40
C SER A 84 -14.19 12.60 -5.53
N ASP A 85 -14.74 12.81 -6.75
CA ASP A 85 -16.18 12.72 -7.06
C ASP A 85 -16.66 11.28 -6.93
N LEU A 86 -17.64 11.02 -6.03
CA LEU A 86 -18.09 9.67 -5.69
C LEU A 86 -18.74 8.93 -6.86
N LYS A 87 -19.49 9.64 -7.74
CA LYS A 87 -20.18 9.00 -8.87
C LYS A 87 -19.17 8.50 -9.91
N LEU A 88 -18.14 9.31 -10.17
CA LEU A 88 -17.06 8.89 -11.08
C LEU A 88 -16.21 7.78 -10.45
N LEU A 89 -15.96 7.82 -9.13
CA LEU A 89 -15.26 6.74 -8.43
C LEU A 89 -16.03 5.43 -8.48
N GLU A 90 -17.34 5.45 -8.28
CA GLU A 90 -18.20 4.29 -8.41
C GLU A 90 -18.09 3.69 -9.81
N LEU A 91 -18.25 4.49 -10.86
CA LEU A 91 -18.11 4.07 -12.26
C LEU A 91 -16.76 3.38 -12.51
N LEU A 92 -15.67 3.98 -12.04
CA LEU A 92 -14.32 3.51 -12.28
C LEU A 92 -13.96 2.25 -11.49
N LEU A 93 -14.42 2.13 -10.24
CA LEU A 93 -14.02 1.07 -9.34
C LEU A 93 -14.91 -0.18 -9.42
N THR A 94 -16.18 -0.05 -9.89
CA THR A 94 -17.07 -1.18 -10.12
C THR A 94 -16.83 -1.86 -11.47
N SER A 95 -16.21 -1.19 -12.43
CA SER A 95 -15.99 -1.76 -13.75
C SER A 95 -15.08 -3.00 -13.72
N THR A 96 -15.61 -4.12 -14.21
CA THR A 96 -14.92 -5.41 -14.22
C THR A 96 -13.89 -5.55 -15.36
N ASN A 97 -14.09 -4.85 -16.48
CA ASN A 97 -13.32 -5.07 -17.70
C ASN A 97 -12.61 -3.82 -18.27
N GLU A 98 -12.93 -2.62 -17.80
CA GLU A 98 -12.60 -1.41 -18.54
C GLU A 98 -11.48 -0.57 -17.94
N PHE A 99 -11.29 -0.66 -16.60
CA PHE A 99 -10.34 0.19 -15.87
C PHE A 99 -9.45 -0.62 -14.91
N LEU A 100 -9.15 -1.86 -15.26
CA LEU A 100 -8.37 -2.75 -14.40
C LEU A 100 -6.87 -2.47 -14.46
N ASN A 101 -6.39 -1.80 -15.51
CA ASN A 101 -4.96 -1.54 -15.63
C ASN A 101 -4.53 -0.36 -14.77
N LYS A 102 -3.40 -0.54 -14.12
CA LYS A 102 -2.70 0.53 -13.41
C LYS A 102 -2.20 1.57 -14.40
N SER A 103 -2.03 2.81 -13.96
CA SER A 103 -1.52 3.86 -14.82
C SER A 103 -0.06 3.61 -15.23
N VAL A 104 0.39 4.31 -16.27
CA VAL A 104 1.73 4.12 -16.85
C VAL A 104 2.86 4.38 -15.86
N GLU A 105 2.62 5.12 -14.80
CA GLU A 105 3.62 5.43 -13.77
C GLU A 105 4.02 4.21 -12.94
N TYR A 106 3.18 3.18 -12.86
CA TYR A 106 3.54 1.93 -12.20
C TYR A 106 4.72 1.22 -12.88
N LYS A 107 5.08 1.61 -14.12
CA LYS A 107 6.32 1.15 -14.77
C LYS A 107 7.59 1.46 -13.96
N PHE A 108 7.55 2.51 -13.12
CA PHE A 108 8.69 2.88 -12.28
C PHE A 108 8.92 1.90 -11.11
N LEU A 109 7.92 1.09 -10.78
CA LEU A 109 8.06 -0.02 -9.84
C LEU A 109 8.47 -1.34 -10.51
N GLN A 110 8.30 -1.47 -11.84
CA GLN A 110 8.51 -2.75 -12.53
C GLN A 110 9.96 -3.26 -12.46
N ARG A 111 10.96 -2.38 -12.33
CA ARG A 111 12.34 -2.83 -12.16
C ARG A 111 12.53 -3.61 -10.85
N TRP A 112 11.75 -3.28 -9.83
CA TRP A 112 11.74 -3.98 -8.55
C TRP A 112 10.70 -5.10 -8.53
N LEU A 113 9.42 -4.78 -8.73
CA LEU A 113 8.28 -5.69 -8.52
C LEU A 113 7.96 -6.54 -9.77
N GLY A 114 8.64 -6.31 -10.90
CA GLY A 114 8.31 -6.98 -12.15
C GLY A 114 6.85 -6.84 -12.54
N ASP A 115 6.25 -7.93 -13.00
CA ASP A 115 4.83 -8.07 -13.30
C ASP A 115 4.07 -8.82 -12.19
N GLY A 116 4.42 -8.56 -10.91
CA GLY A 116 3.67 -9.04 -9.75
C GLY A 116 2.28 -8.42 -9.64
N LEU A 117 1.46 -8.91 -8.70
CA LEU A 117 0.02 -8.59 -8.58
C LEU A 117 -0.29 -7.07 -8.58
N LEU A 118 0.60 -6.23 -8.03
CA LEU A 118 0.42 -4.78 -8.00
C LEU A 118 0.52 -4.16 -9.39
N THR A 119 1.54 -4.54 -10.17
CA THR A 119 1.94 -3.93 -11.44
C THR A 119 1.38 -4.63 -12.67
N ALA A 120 1.01 -5.91 -12.52
CA ALA A 120 0.48 -6.75 -13.59
C ALA A 120 -0.76 -6.16 -14.26
N LYS A 121 -0.91 -6.44 -15.55
CA LYS A 121 -2.01 -5.97 -16.40
C LYS A 121 -2.82 -7.16 -16.91
N ASP A 122 -4.02 -6.87 -17.36
CA ASP A 122 -4.89 -7.75 -18.13
C ASP A 122 -4.91 -9.20 -17.62
N GLU A 123 -4.59 -10.15 -18.48
CA GLU A 123 -4.63 -11.58 -18.20
C GLU A 123 -3.63 -12.02 -17.13
N ARG A 124 -2.42 -11.44 -17.11
CA ARG A 124 -1.40 -11.74 -16.08
C ARG A 124 -1.95 -11.43 -14.69
N TRP A 125 -2.59 -10.27 -14.52
CA TRP A 125 -3.20 -9.89 -13.25
C TRP A 125 -4.34 -10.84 -12.85
N ARG A 126 -5.24 -11.23 -13.81
CA ARG A 126 -6.35 -12.14 -13.50
C ARG A 126 -5.84 -13.49 -13.02
N LYS A 127 -4.83 -14.04 -13.70
CA LYS A 127 -4.20 -15.31 -13.33
C LYS A 127 -3.55 -15.23 -11.95
N SER A 128 -2.72 -14.20 -11.69
CA SER A 128 -2.09 -13.97 -10.38
C SER A 128 -3.13 -13.81 -9.28
N ARG A 129 -4.15 -12.97 -9.48
CA ARG A 129 -5.21 -12.75 -8.49
C ARG A 129 -5.94 -14.06 -8.14
N LYS A 130 -6.26 -14.88 -9.14
CA LYS A 130 -6.93 -16.18 -8.96
C LYS A 130 -6.05 -17.15 -8.16
N ILE A 131 -4.76 -17.26 -8.49
CA ILE A 131 -3.80 -18.13 -7.80
C ILE A 131 -3.63 -17.70 -6.34
N ILE A 132 -3.53 -16.39 -6.08
CA ILE A 132 -3.15 -15.85 -4.76
C ILE A 132 -4.34 -15.77 -3.79
N THR A 133 -5.56 -15.53 -4.27
CA THR A 133 -6.75 -15.30 -3.41
C THR A 133 -6.95 -16.37 -2.33
N PRO A 134 -6.75 -17.67 -2.57
CA PRO A 134 -6.94 -18.71 -1.55
C PRO A 134 -6.05 -18.55 -0.31
N ALA A 135 -4.85 -17.94 -0.43
CA ALA A 135 -3.95 -17.70 0.70
C ALA A 135 -4.52 -16.70 1.73
N PHE A 136 -5.52 -15.91 1.35
CA PHE A 136 -6.19 -14.92 2.21
C PHE A 136 -7.56 -15.38 2.71
N HIS A 137 -7.85 -16.69 2.60
CA HIS A 137 -9.09 -17.24 3.14
C HIS A 137 -9.07 -17.25 4.68
N PHE A 138 -10.23 -17.04 5.32
CA PHE A 138 -10.31 -16.85 6.77
C PHE A 138 -9.71 -18.01 7.59
N TYR A 139 -9.81 -19.26 7.13
CA TYR A 139 -9.19 -20.42 7.78
C TYR A 139 -7.66 -20.32 7.84
N ILE A 140 -7.05 -19.73 6.82
CA ILE A 140 -5.61 -19.48 6.79
C ILE A 140 -5.27 -18.33 7.75
N LEU A 141 -6.03 -17.23 7.68
CA LEU A 141 -5.80 -16.05 8.53
C LEU A 141 -5.92 -16.37 10.03
N ARG A 142 -6.85 -17.25 10.41
CA ARG A 142 -6.99 -17.70 11.80
C ARG A 142 -5.71 -18.33 12.36
N GLN A 143 -4.95 -19.03 11.52
CA GLN A 143 -3.70 -19.68 11.92
C GLN A 143 -2.54 -18.70 12.16
N PHE A 144 -2.66 -17.46 11.68
CA PHE A 144 -1.61 -16.44 11.77
C PHE A 144 -1.63 -15.67 13.10
N VAL A 145 -2.69 -15.79 13.88
CA VAL A 145 -2.86 -15.02 15.12
C VAL A 145 -1.71 -15.24 16.10
N SER A 146 -1.25 -16.49 16.27
CA SER A 146 -0.10 -16.80 17.12
C SER A 146 1.20 -16.15 16.62
N ILE A 147 1.33 -15.95 15.31
CA ILE A 147 2.50 -15.29 14.71
C ILE A 147 2.45 -13.78 14.99
N TYR A 148 1.26 -13.15 14.86
CA TYR A 148 1.07 -11.76 15.23
C TYR A 148 1.48 -11.52 16.69
N GLU A 149 0.99 -12.36 17.60
CA GLU A 149 1.29 -12.27 19.04
C GLU A 149 2.80 -12.40 19.33
N THR A 150 3.45 -13.44 18.82
CA THR A 150 4.88 -13.69 19.07
C THR A 150 5.76 -12.54 18.57
N ASN A 151 5.45 -12.00 17.39
CA ASN A 151 6.22 -10.88 16.82
C ASN A 151 5.91 -9.56 17.55
N ALA A 152 4.66 -9.35 17.98
CA ALA A 152 4.31 -8.22 18.84
C ALA A 152 5.02 -8.31 20.21
N ASP A 153 5.13 -9.50 20.84
CA ASP A 153 5.90 -9.69 22.07
C ASP A 153 7.36 -9.27 21.93
N THR A 154 7.97 -9.58 20.79
CA THR A 154 9.33 -9.15 20.49
C THR A 154 9.42 -7.62 20.41
N MET A 155 8.46 -6.98 19.72
CA MET A 155 8.38 -5.51 19.63
C MET A 155 8.18 -4.87 21.02
N ILE A 156 7.29 -5.42 21.86
CA ILE A 156 7.07 -4.93 23.23
C ILE A 156 8.37 -4.91 24.03
N LYS A 157 9.13 -6.04 24.04
CA LYS A 157 10.42 -6.11 24.73
C LYS A 157 11.44 -5.08 24.25
N LEU A 158 11.38 -4.68 22.98
CA LEU A 158 12.23 -3.62 22.46
C LEU A 158 11.74 -2.24 22.89
N LEU A 159 10.42 -2.01 22.89
CA LEU A 159 9.80 -0.75 23.32
C LEU A 159 9.91 -0.52 24.83
N GLU A 160 10.01 -1.58 25.65
CA GLU A 160 10.28 -1.47 27.10
C GLU A 160 11.58 -0.71 27.39
N LYS A 161 12.59 -0.86 26.52
CA LYS A 161 13.88 -0.13 26.64
C LYS A 161 13.77 1.36 26.30
N GLU A 162 12.67 1.76 25.69
CA GLU A 162 12.35 3.13 25.29
C GLU A 162 11.49 3.87 26.32
N VAL A 163 10.99 3.15 27.33
CA VAL A 163 10.16 3.72 28.41
C VAL A 163 10.93 4.81 29.15
N GLY A 164 10.25 5.91 29.42
CA GLY A 164 10.82 7.07 30.12
C GLY A 164 11.50 8.08 29.21
N LYS A 165 11.63 7.81 27.90
CA LYS A 165 12.10 8.80 26.93
C LYS A 165 10.97 9.77 26.57
N ASP A 166 11.30 11.05 26.43
CA ASP A 166 10.33 12.08 26.05
C ASP A 166 9.78 11.93 24.63
N SER A 167 10.51 11.23 23.77
CA SER A 167 10.18 11.10 22.36
C SER A 167 10.77 9.82 21.78
N VAL A 168 9.90 8.92 21.35
CA VAL A 168 10.26 7.62 20.72
C VAL A 168 9.66 7.56 19.31
N ASP A 169 10.49 7.42 18.28
CA ASP A 169 10.02 7.15 16.93
C ASP A 169 9.63 5.67 16.79
N ILE A 170 8.32 5.41 16.88
CA ILE A 170 7.79 4.05 16.85
C ILE A 170 7.78 3.42 15.47
N TYR A 171 7.94 4.22 14.41
CA TYR A 171 7.79 3.74 13.03
C TYR A 171 8.77 2.60 12.71
N THR A 172 10.03 2.71 13.15
CA THR A 172 11.04 1.68 12.88
C THR A 172 10.70 0.36 13.58
N TYR A 173 10.27 0.39 14.85
CA TYR A 173 9.90 -0.81 15.60
C TYR A 173 8.71 -1.53 14.96
N VAL A 174 7.68 -0.76 14.63
CA VAL A 174 6.47 -1.29 14.01
C VAL A 174 6.77 -1.87 12.62
N THR A 175 7.56 -1.19 11.80
CA THR A 175 7.87 -1.65 10.44
C THR A 175 8.69 -2.93 10.44
N LEU A 176 9.62 -3.10 11.38
CA LEU A 176 10.37 -4.36 11.53
C LEU A 176 9.48 -5.49 12.04
N CYS A 177 8.53 -5.20 12.95
CA CYS A 177 7.54 -6.16 13.42
C CYS A 177 6.64 -6.64 12.28
N THR A 178 6.10 -5.74 11.46
CA THR A 178 5.25 -6.12 10.33
C THR A 178 6.03 -6.87 9.23
N LEU A 179 7.34 -6.60 9.08
CA LEU A 179 8.21 -7.36 8.18
C LEU A 179 8.41 -8.80 8.70
N ASP A 180 8.67 -8.99 9.99
CA ASP A 180 8.75 -10.33 10.59
C ASP A 180 7.43 -11.08 10.43
N ILE A 181 6.29 -10.41 10.68
CA ILE A 181 4.96 -10.99 10.54
C ILE A 181 4.69 -11.45 9.10
N ILE A 182 4.93 -10.60 8.09
CA ILE A 182 4.64 -10.99 6.70
C ILE A 182 5.57 -12.13 6.23
N CYS A 183 6.83 -12.15 6.65
CA CYS A 183 7.75 -13.22 6.31
C CYS A 183 7.37 -14.55 6.97
N GLU A 184 6.98 -14.53 8.23
CA GLU A 184 6.60 -15.76 8.93
C GLU A 184 5.23 -16.30 8.50
N THR A 185 4.24 -15.40 8.28
CA THR A 185 2.88 -15.80 7.86
C THR A 185 2.83 -16.21 6.40
N SER A 186 3.33 -15.34 5.52
CA SER A 186 3.13 -15.50 4.07
C SER A 186 4.26 -16.25 3.39
N MET A 187 5.51 -16.11 3.88
CA MET A 187 6.66 -16.81 3.29
C MET A 187 7.02 -18.09 4.06
N GLY A 188 6.48 -18.28 5.28
CA GLY A 188 6.80 -19.42 6.12
C GLY A 188 8.24 -19.44 6.63
N VAL A 189 8.89 -18.27 6.74
CA VAL A 189 10.30 -18.11 7.11
C VAL A 189 10.44 -17.09 8.25
N LYS A 190 11.09 -17.48 9.34
CA LYS A 190 11.48 -16.55 10.41
C LYS A 190 12.78 -15.85 10.04
N ILE A 191 12.74 -14.54 9.93
CA ILE A 191 13.91 -13.72 9.55
C ILE A 191 14.48 -12.94 10.75
N ASN A 192 13.66 -12.72 11.80
CA ASN A 192 14.00 -12.00 13.03
C ASN A 192 14.56 -10.59 12.72
N ALA A 193 13.91 -9.84 11.84
CA ALA A 193 14.32 -8.51 11.42
C ALA A 193 14.43 -7.54 12.60
N GLN A 194 13.56 -7.68 13.59
CA GLN A 194 13.53 -6.87 14.80
C GLN A 194 14.82 -6.99 15.63
N THR A 195 15.46 -8.15 15.63
CA THR A 195 16.65 -8.43 16.47
C THR A 195 17.95 -8.49 15.68
N ASN A 196 17.90 -8.87 14.41
CA ASN A 196 19.08 -9.04 13.56
C ASN A 196 19.48 -7.78 12.78
N GLY A 197 18.77 -6.65 13.00
CA GLY A 197 19.11 -5.38 12.37
C GLY A 197 18.93 -5.36 10.86
N GLN A 198 17.94 -6.05 10.31
CA GLN A 198 17.60 -6.08 8.87
C GLN A 198 17.12 -4.71 8.36
N SER A 199 17.82 -3.65 8.77
CA SER A 199 17.53 -2.27 8.40
C SER A 199 17.71 -2.01 6.90
N ASP A 200 18.60 -2.76 6.21
CA ASP A 200 18.94 -2.53 4.81
C ASP A 200 17.77 -2.81 3.86
N TYR A 201 16.97 -3.86 4.12
CA TYR A 201 15.76 -4.14 3.34
C TYR A 201 14.73 -3.02 3.52
N VAL A 202 14.37 -2.68 4.75
CA VAL A 202 13.39 -1.62 5.07
C VAL A 202 13.86 -0.27 4.53
N PHE A 203 15.15 0.04 4.66
CA PHE A 203 15.73 1.26 4.10
C PHE A 203 15.63 1.28 2.57
N ALA A 204 15.96 0.15 1.91
CA ALA A 204 15.86 0.05 0.45
C ALA A 204 14.39 0.22 -0.04
N VAL A 205 13.41 -0.38 0.66
CA VAL A 205 11.97 -0.17 0.38
C VAL A 205 11.61 1.31 0.48
N LYS A 206 11.99 1.96 1.59
CA LYS A 206 11.72 3.40 1.81
C LYS A 206 12.28 4.26 0.66
N GLU A 207 13.53 4.04 0.30
CA GLU A 207 14.17 4.80 -0.78
C GLU A 207 13.56 4.50 -2.17
N MET A 208 13.17 3.26 -2.43
CA MET A 208 12.47 2.90 -3.67
C MET A 208 11.11 3.58 -3.78
N CYS A 209 10.34 3.67 -2.68
CA CYS A 209 9.07 4.40 -2.64
C CYS A 209 9.29 5.89 -2.97
N ARG A 210 10.29 6.52 -2.34
CA ARG A 210 10.67 7.92 -2.60
C ARG A 210 11.07 8.14 -4.06
N ILE A 211 12.00 7.33 -4.58
CA ILE A 211 12.48 7.42 -5.97
C ILE A 211 11.34 7.26 -6.96
N THR A 212 10.44 6.30 -6.75
CA THR A 212 9.30 6.02 -7.63
C THR A 212 8.38 7.24 -7.73
N VAL A 213 8.01 7.84 -6.61
CA VAL A 213 7.10 9.00 -6.60
C VAL A 213 7.80 10.24 -7.16
N ASP A 214 9.05 10.51 -6.76
CA ASP A 214 9.83 11.60 -7.30
C ASP A 214 9.96 11.49 -8.84
N ARG A 215 10.21 10.28 -9.35
CA ARG A 215 10.22 10.00 -10.78
C ARG A 215 8.87 10.22 -11.45
N GLY A 216 7.79 9.89 -10.75
CA GLY A 216 6.40 10.10 -11.21
C GLY A 216 6.01 11.56 -11.39
N PHE A 217 6.54 12.45 -10.57
CA PHE A 217 6.25 13.90 -10.63
C PHE A 217 7.31 14.74 -11.35
N SER A 218 8.53 14.24 -11.52
CA SER A 218 9.60 14.97 -12.19
C SER A 218 9.52 14.82 -13.71
N ALA A 219 9.41 15.94 -14.43
CA ALA A 219 9.41 15.95 -15.90
C ALA A 219 10.66 15.30 -16.52
N MET A 220 11.82 15.59 -15.95
CA MET A 220 13.12 15.11 -16.45
C MET A 220 13.33 13.62 -16.11
N LYS A 221 13.03 13.18 -14.88
CA LYS A 221 13.23 11.81 -14.43
C LYS A 221 12.23 10.82 -15.04
N ARG A 222 11.14 11.29 -15.64
CA ARG A 222 10.17 10.44 -16.37
C ARG A 222 10.75 9.90 -17.68
N LEU A 223 11.71 10.59 -18.27
CA LEU A 223 12.39 10.17 -19.50
C LEU A 223 13.55 9.25 -19.13
N ASP A 224 13.46 7.99 -19.50
CA ASP A 224 14.39 6.94 -19.06
C ASP A 224 15.85 7.28 -19.39
N LEU A 225 16.09 7.94 -20.56
CA LEU A 225 17.43 8.37 -20.96
C LEU A 225 18.01 9.44 -20.02
N LEU A 226 17.20 10.45 -19.65
CA LEU A 226 17.64 11.51 -18.74
C LEU A 226 17.76 11.00 -17.29
N TYR A 227 16.88 10.08 -16.91
CA TYR A 227 16.93 9.45 -15.60
C TYR A 227 18.22 8.64 -15.41
N ALA A 228 18.68 7.93 -16.44
CA ALA A 228 19.93 7.17 -16.40
C ALA A 228 21.18 8.01 -16.07
N LEU A 229 21.11 9.33 -16.29
CA LEU A 229 22.18 10.26 -15.96
C LEU A 229 22.13 10.78 -14.50
N THR A 230 21.10 10.41 -13.73
CA THR A 230 20.89 10.90 -12.36
C THR A 230 21.52 9.98 -11.31
N LYS A 231 21.85 10.54 -10.15
CA LYS A 231 22.31 9.75 -8.99
C LYS A 231 21.24 8.74 -8.51
N ASP A 232 19.96 9.07 -8.68
CA ASP A 232 18.85 8.21 -8.26
C ASP A 232 18.79 6.93 -9.08
N TYR A 233 19.19 6.93 -10.36
CA TYR A 233 19.28 5.74 -11.18
C TYR A 233 20.25 4.70 -10.60
N TYR A 234 21.44 5.13 -10.19
CA TYR A 234 22.44 4.24 -9.59
C TYR A 234 22.03 3.75 -8.20
N LYS A 235 21.33 4.60 -7.43
CA LYS A 235 20.73 4.22 -6.15
C LYS A 235 19.64 3.17 -6.36
N GLU A 236 18.74 3.39 -7.33
CA GLU A 236 17.69 2.42 -7.71
C GLU A 236 18.30 1.05 -8.03
N LEU A 237 19.34 0.99 -8.87
CA LEU A 237 20.01 -0.28 -9.21
C LEU A 237 20.54 -1.00 -7.97
N ARG A 238 21.17 -0.26 -7.03
CA ARG A 238 21.68 -0.83 -5.79
C ARG A 238 20.55 -1.35 -4.90
N TYR A 239 19.50 -0.57 -4.70
CA TYR A 239 18.38 -0.97 -3.85
C TYR A 239 17.62 -2.15 -4.42
N VAL A 240 17.34 -2.17 -5.72
CA VAL A 240 16.72 -3.32 -6.40
C VAL A 240 17.54 -4.57 -6.20
N LYS A 241 18.88 -4.51 -6.32
CA LYS A 241 19.76 -5.65 -6.05
C LYS A 241 19.62 -6.15 -4.62
N THR A 242 19.61 -5.24 -3.63
CA THR A 242 19.40 -5.59 -2.21
C THR A 242 18.06 -6.29 -2.01
N LEU A 243 16.97 -5.73 -2.55
CA LEU A 243 15.61 -6.26 -2.42
C LEU A 243 15.47 -7.63 -3.05
N HIS A 244 15.92 -7.80 -4.30
CA HIS A 244 15.88 -9.09 -4.99
C HIS A 244 16.71 -10.16 -4.30
N SER A 245 17.95 -9.83 -3.88
CA SER A 245 18.81 -10.79 -3.16
C SER A 245 18.16 -11.27 -1.87
N TYR A 246 17.47 -10.36 -1.18
CA TYR A 246 16.75 -10.69 0.05
C TYR A 246 15.56 -11.63 -0.23
N THR A 247 14.70 -11.27 -1.18
CA THR A 247 13.55 -12.08 -1.60
C THR A 247 13.97 -13.46 -2.08
N GLU A 248 15.03 -13.56 -2.89
CA GLU A 248 15.58 -14.84 -3.33
C GLU A 248 16.11 -15.68 -2.18
N SER A 249 16.68 -15.04 -1.14
CA SER A 249 17.13 -15.76 0.06
C SER A 249 15.96 -16.38 0.83
N VAL A 250 14.85 -15.66 0.94
CA VAL A 250 13.60 -16.13 1.56
C VAL A 250 13.01 -17.31 0.76
N ILE A 251 12.94 -17.20 -0.58
CA ILE A 251 12.45 -18.28 -1.45
C ILE A 251 13.33 -19.53 -1.31
N ARG A 252 14.66 -19.37 -1.34
CA ARG A 252 15.60 -20.50 -1.17
C ARG A 252 15.47 -21.16 0.20
N ALA A 253 15.35 -20.36 1.27
CA ALA A 253 15.16 -20.88 2.62
C ALA A 253 13.87 -21.73 2.71
N ARG A 254 12.77 -21.26 2.12
CA ARG A 254 11.50 -21.99 2.12
C ARG A 254 11.57 -23.27 1.28
N LYS A 255 12.13 -23.20 0.08
CA LYS A 255 12.35 -24.42 -0.77
C LYS A 255 13.16 -25.49 0.00
N LYS A 256 14.24 -25.08 0.70
CA LYS A 256 15.05 -25.99 1.52
C LYS A 256 14.26 -26.60 2.67
N SER A 257 13.46 -25.81 3.38
CA SER A 257 12.60 -26.32 4.47
C SER A 257 11.61 -27.38 3.96
N LEU A 258 10.93 -27.11 2.85
CA LEU A 258 9.98 -28.07 2.26
C LEU A 258 10.64 -29.38 1.85
N LEU A 259 11.83 -29.33 1.27
CA LEU A 259 12.58 -30.54 0.89
C LEU A 259 13.00 -31.36 2.14
N SER A 260 13.39 -30.71 3.25
CA SER A 260 13.73 -31.38 4.49
C SER A 260 12.53 -32.03 5.18
N ASP A 261 11.35 -31.46 5.05
CA ASP A 261 10.10 -32.00 5.59
C ASP A 261 9.62 -33.23 4.78
N HIS A 262 9.86 -33.25 3.46
CA HIS A 262 9.55 -34.39 2.60
C HIS A 262 10.46 -35.59 2.90
N SER A 263 11.74 -35.38 3.22
CA SER A 263 12.66 -36.49 3.57
C SER A 263 12.35 -37.19 4.90
N LYS A 264 11.52 -36.58 5.76
CA LYS A 264 11.10 -37.13 7.07
C LYS A 264 9.77 -37.89 7.03
N ASN A 265 8.99 -37.76 5.94
CA ASN A 265 7.64 -38.32 5.80
C ASN A 265 7.49 -39.13 4.50
N ASP A 266 8.33 -40.14 4.30
CA ASP A 266 8.18 -41.05 3.16
C ASP A 266 6.86 -41.81 3.17
N VAL A 267 6.25 -41.94 1.98
CA VAL A 267 5.25 -42.90 1.47
C VAL A 267 3.77 -42.52 1.51
N GLN A 268 3.28 -41.53 2.29
CA GLN A 268 1.82 -41.24 2.28
C GLN A 268 1.40 -39.94 1.57
N THR A 269 2.32 -39.20 0.95
CA THR A 269 2.10 -37.81 0.58
C THR A 269 1.68 -37.61 -0.89
N GLU A 270 2.03 -38.51 -1.81
CA GLU A 270 1.65 -38.36 -3.23
C GLU A 270 0.15 -38.56 -3.52
N GLU A 271 -0.48 -39.49 -2.80
CA GLU A 271 -1.93 -39.71 -2.94
C GLU A 271 -2.78 -38.60 -2.33
N LYS A 272 -2.29 -37.96 -1.26
CA LYS A 272 -2.97 -36.81 -0.60
C LYS A 272 -2.89 -35.52 -1.41
N LEU A 273 -1.86 -35.33 -2.24
CA LEU A 273 -1.71 -34.14 -3.10
C LEU A 273 -2.65 -34.15 -4.31
N LYS A 274 -3.10 -35.31 -4.78
CA LYS A 274 -4.09 -35.43 -5.86
C LYS A 274 -5.50 -35.02 -5.47
N ASN A 275 -5.85 -35.04 -4.17
CA ASN A 275 -7.19 -34.75 -3.65
C ASN A 275 -7.40 -33.31 -3.17
N VAL A 276 -6.44 -32.39 -3.38
CA VAL A 276 -6.51 -31.00 -2.87
C VAL A 276 -7.54 -30.14 -3.62
N TYR A 277 -8.08 -30.60 -4.74
CA TYR A 277 -9.12 -29.88 -5.51
C TYR A 277 -10.53 -30.49 -5.44
N GLY A 278 -10.73 -31.54 -4.66
CA GLY A 278 -12.05 -32.18 -4.49
C GLY A 278 -12.27 -32.60 -3.05
N GLU A 279 -13.27 -32.01 -2.44
CA GLU A 279 -14.00 -32.41 -1.23
C GLU A 279 -13.26 -32.53 0.11
N GLU A 280 -13.87 -31.83 1.10
CA GLU A 280 -13.72 -31.83 2.55
C GLU A 280 -12.61 -30.98 3.18
N LEU A 281 -13.08 -29.91 3.81
CA LEU A 281 -12.41 -28.91 4.65
C LEU A 281 -11.97 -29.44 6.03
N GLY A 282 -11.42 -30.65 6.10
CA GLY A 282 -10.89 -31.26 7.31
C GLY A 282 -9.38 -31.26 7.35
N ALA A 283 -8.77 -30.51 8.29
CA ALA A 283 -7.34 -30.53 8.67
C ALA A 283 -6.33 -30.18 7.55
N LYS A 284 -6.51 -29.06 6.85
CA LYS A 284 -5.48 -28.53 5.95
C LYS A 284 -4.30 -27.97 6.74
N LYS A 285 -3.12 -28.56 6.51
CA LYS A 285 -1.80 -28.10 6.97
C LYS A 285 -1.63 -26.60 6.68
N LYS A 286 -1.02 -25.85 7.60
CA LYS A 286 -0.62 -24.43 7.44
C LYS A 286 0.05 -24.23 6.07
N MET A 287 -0.64 -23.62 5.10
CA MET A 287 -0.07 -23.34 3.79
C MET A 287 0.22 -21.85 3.71
N ALA A 288 1.49 -21.49 3.75
CA ALA A 288 1.93 -20.12 3.52
C ALA A 288 1.66 -19.72 2.06
N PHE A 289 1.53 -18.43 1.80
CA PHE A 289 1.40 -17.89 0.43
C PHE A 289 2.50 -18.42 -0.51
N LEU A 290 3.74 -18.43 -0.06
CA LEU A 290 4.87 -18.93 -0.85
C LEU A 290 4.72 -20.42 -1.18
N ASP A 291 4.17 -21.24 -0.27
CA ASP A 291 3.92 -22.66 -0.54
C ASP A 291 2.90 -22.83 -1.67
N LEU A 292 1.86 -21.98 -1.66
CA LEU A 292 0.85 -21.97 -2.72
C LEU A 292 1.48 -21.63 -4.07
N LEU A 293 2.37 -20.64 -4.15
CA LEU A 293 3.08 -20.30 -5.38
C LEU A 293 4.02 -21.41 -5.86
N LEU A 294 4.75 -22.04 -4.94
CA LEU A 294 5.68 -23.13 -5.25
C LEU A 294 4.97 -24.38 -5.78
N GLN A 295 3.70 -24.58 -5.42
CA GLN A 295 2.88 -25.71 -5.85
C GLN A 295 1.96 -25.37 -7.04
N ALA A 296 1.74 -24.08 -7.30
CA ALA A 296 0.84 -23.63 -8.36
C ALA A 296 1.37 -23.97 -9.76
N ARG A 297 0.42 -24.24 -10.64
CA ARG A 297 0.69 -24.49 -12.06
C ARG A 297 -0.01 -23.46 -12.92
N LEU A 298 0.64 -23.07 -13.98
CA LEU A 298 0.11 -22.19 -15.02
C LEU A 298 0.10 -22.97 -16.33
N ASP A 299 -1.10 -23.14 -16.90
CA ASP A 299 -1.28 -23.90 -18.14
C ASP A 299 -0.66 -25.33 -18.09
N GLY A 300 -0.71 -25.97 -16.90
CA GLY A 300 -0.17 -27.32 -16.64
C GLY A 300 1.28 -27.35 -16.15
N GLU A 301 2.05 -26.28 -16.32
CA GLU A 301 3.47 -26.21 -15.94
C GLU A 301 3.67 -25.50 -14.59
N PRO A 302 4.70 -25.86 -13.79
CA PRO A 302 5.06 -25.13 -12.57
C PRO A 302 5.32 -23.66 -12.86
N LEU A 303 5.02 -22.77 -11.89
CA LEU A 303 5.32 -21.35 -12.05
C LEU A 303 6.84 -21.13 -12.22
N PRO A 304 7.27 -20.30 -13.19
CA PRO A 304 8.68 -19.91 -13.34
C PRO A 304 9.21 -19.22 -12.08
N ASP A 305 10.47 -19.40 -11.73
CA ASP A 305 11.12 -18.76 -10.57
C ASP A 305 10.99 -17.23 -10.59
N LEU A 306 11.08 -16.63 -11.77
CA LEU A 306 10.86 -15.19 -11.94
C LEU A 306 9.45 -14.79 -11.54
N TYR A 307 8.44 -15.57 -11.95
CA TYR A 307 7.05 -15.32 -11.57
C TYR A 307 6.87 -15.36 -10.05
N ILE A 308 7.43 -16.36 -9.40
CA ILE A 308 7.37 -16.52 -7.95
C ILE A 308 8.05 -15.34 -7.25
N ARG A 309 9.24 -14.92 -7.70
CA ARG A 309 9.97 -13.79 -7.13
C ARG A 309 9.17 -12.50 -7.24
N GLU A 310 8.57 -12.19 -8.39
CA GLU A 310 7.77 -10.98 -8.62
C GLU A 310 6.56 -10.90 -7.69
N GLU A 311 5.89 -12.02 -7.44
CA GLU A 311 4.75 -12.05 -6.50
C GLU A 311 5.23 -11.95 -5.03
N VAL A 312 6.36 -12.55 -4.69
CA VAL A 312 6.96 -12.45 -3.35
C VAL A 312 7.47 -11.03 -3.07
N ASP A 313 8.19 -10.40 -4.02
CA ASP A 313 8.61 -9.00 -3.94
C ASP A 313 7.40 -8.08 -3.69
N THR A 314 6.32 -8.31 -4.44
CA THR A 314 5.08 -7.53 -4.33
C THR A 314 4.45 -7.70 -2.95
N LEU A 315 4.27 -8.93 -2.47
CA LEU A 315 3.59 -9.18 -1.22
C LEU A 315 4.41 -8.75 0.00
N MET A 316 5.72 -8.95 -0.04
CA MET A 316 6.62 -8.49 1.03
C MET A 316 6.57 -6.96 1.15
N PHE A 317 6.60 -6.23 0.04
CA PHE A 317 6.48 -4.77 0.04
C PHE A 317 5.11 -4.31 0.55
N GLU A 318 4.04 -4.80 -0.08
CA GLU A 318 2.68 -4.34 0.24
C GLU A 318 2.24 -4.73 1.65
N GLY A 319 2.71 -5.89 2.16
CA GLY A 319 2.29 -6.42 3.46
C GLY A 319 2.89 -5.69 4.64
N HIS A 320 4.19 -5.32 4.59
CA HIS A 320 4.82 -4.71 5.77
C HIS A 320 4.72 -3.19 5.81
N ASP A 321 5.01 -2.49 4.71
CA ASP A 321 5.15 -1.02 4.71
C ASP A 321 3.80 -0.31 4.92
N THR A 322 2.72 -0.83 4.31
CA THR A 322 1.37 -0.25 4.46
C THR A 322 0.79 -0.50 5.85
N THR A 323 0.93 -1.72 6.38
CA THR A 323 0.42 -2.09 7.70
C THR A 323 1.26 -1.42 8.79
N GLY A 324 2.59 -1.35 8.61
CA GLY A 324 3.49 -0.63 9.52
C GLY A 324 3.15 0.86 9.63
N ALA A 325 2.86 1.52 8.51
CA ALA A 325 2.40 2.90 8.51
C ALA A 325 1.05 3.05 9.25
N ALA A 326 0.08 2.18 8.97
CA ALA A 326 -1.25 2.21 9.60
C ALA A 326 -1.16 2.03 11.13
N ILE A 327 -0.41 1.04 11.61
CA ILE A 327 -0.22 0.81 13.05
C ILE A 327 0.47 2.00 13.69
N SER A 328 1.53 2.53 13.08
CA SER A 328 2.28 3.66 13.63
C SER A 328 1.42 4.91 13.76
N PHE A 329 0.60 5.23 12.74
CA PHE A 329 -0.34 6.34 12.83
C PHE A 329 -1.48 6.07 13.83
N ALA A 330 -1.93 4.81 13.99
CA ALA A 330 -2.95 4.48 15.00
C ALA A 330 -2.42 4.69 16.41
N LEU A 331 -1.19 4.26 16.71
CA LEU A 331 -0.55 4.49 18.00
C LEU A 331 -0.33 5.99 18.26
N PHE A 332 0.04 6.76 17.24
CA PHE A 332 0.13 8.22 17.33
C PHE A 332 -1.23 8.86 17.63
N CYS A 333 -2.29 8.47 16.90
CA CYS A 333 -3.64 8.98 17.13
C CYS A 333 -4.12 8.68 18.56
N LEU A 334 -3.85 7.46 19.06
CA LEU A 334 -4.19 7.07 20.42
C LEU A 334 -3.40 7.87 21.47
N ALA A 335 -2.13 8.20 21.20
CA ALA A 335 -1.33 9.05 22.07
C ALA A 335 -1.87 10.50 22.13
N GLU A 336 -2.36 11.03 21.02
CA GLU A 336 -2.90 12.39 20.94
C GLU A 336 -4.35 12.51 21.43
N ASN A 337 -5.09 11.36 21.57
CA ASN A 337 -6.51 11.32 21.95
C ASN A 337 -6.73 10.37 23.14
N LEU A 338 -6.40 10.83 24.34
CA LEU A 338 -6.38 10.00 25.55
C LEU A 338 -7.75 9.42 25.92
N GLU A 339 -8.85 10.13 25.64
CA GLU A 339 -10.22 9.63 25.88
C GLU A 339 -10.53 8.43 24.97
N VAL A 340 -10.14 8.50 23.68
CA VAL A 340 -10.28 7.39 22.74
C VAL A 340 -9.39 6.21 23.15
N GLN A 341 -8.18 6.50 23.61
CA GLN A 341 -7.29 5.48 24.14
C GLN A 341 -7.89 4.78 25.36
N ALA A 342 -8.49 5.53 26.29
CA ALA A 342 -9.13 4.97 27.47
C ALA A 342 -10.27 4.01 27.11
N GLN A 343 -11.13 4.37 26.15
CA GLN A 343 -12.21 3.51 25.65
C GLN A 343 -11.66 2.24 24.98
N ALA A 344 -10.60 2.39 24.17
CA ALA A 344 -9.96 1.23 23.53
C ALA A 344 -9.35 0.28 24.58
N VAL A 345 -8.77 0.80 25.65
CA VAL A 345 -8.23 0.02 26.76
C VAL A 345 -9.34 -0.68 27.55
N GLU A 346 -10.46 -0.03 27.77
CA GLU A 346 -11.61 -0.62 28.46
C GLU A 346 -12.19 -1.80 27.67
N GLU A 347 -12.25 -1.72 26.34
CA GLU A 347 -12.56 -2.87 25.50
C GLU A 347 -11.55 -4.00 25.71
N GLN A 348 -10.24 -3.71 25.78
CA GLN A 348 -9.23 -4.73 26.03
C GLN A 348 -9.41 -5.35 27.41
N ARG A 349 -9.73 -4.56 28.45
CA ARG A 349 -10.01 -5.11 29.81
C ARG A 349 -11.20 -6.05 29.78
N THR A 350 -12.26 -5.69 29.08
CA THR A 350 -13.44 -6.55 28.92
C THR A 350 -13.09 -7.89 28.24
N ILE A 351 -12.22 -7.87 27.24
CA ILE A 351 -11.83 -9.07 26.47
C ILE A 351 -10.82 -9.94 27.25
N PHE A 352 -9.79 -9.33 27.83
CA PHE A 352 -8.66 -10.05 28.44
C PHE A 352 -8.84 -10.28 29.96
N GLY A 353 -9.77 -9.61 30.60
CA GLY A 353 -9.98 -9.70 32.04
C GLY A 353 -8.75 -9.25 32.82
N LYS A 354 -8.38 -10.01 33.86
CA LYS A 354 -7.24 -9.70 34.74
C LYS A 354 -5.87 -10.04 34.14
N ASP A 355 -5.82 -10.81 33.07
CA ASP A 355 -4.57 -11.28 32.47
C ASP A 355 -4.21 -10.50 31.20
N SER A 356 -3.53 -9.37 31.37
CA SER A 356 -3.04 -8.54 30.26
C SER A 356 -2.03 -9.26 29.35
N ASN A 357 -1.38 -10.33 29.86
CA ASN A 357 -0.34 -11.06 29.15
C ASN A 357 -0.88 -12.27 28.38
N ARG A 358 -2.13 -12.65 28.62
CA ARG A 358 -2.77 -13.72 27.87
C ARG A 358 -2.62 -13.51 26.36
N ALA A 359 -2.23 -14.57 25.66
CA ALA A 359 -2.12 -14.53 24.21
C ALA A 359 -3.48 -14.21 23.57
N VAL A 360 -3.45 -13.39 22.51
CA VAL A 360 -4.63 -13.06 21.74
C VAL A 360 -5.11 -14.28 20.93
N THR A 361 -6.41 -14.50 20.89
CA THR A 361 -7.08 -15.50 20.05
C THR A 361 -7.73 -14.86 18.84
N PHE A 362 -8.13 -15.68 17.88
CA PHE A 362 -8.91 -15.18 16.73
C PHE A 362 -10.26 -14.58 17.16
N ASP A 363 -10.91 -15.20 18.15
CA ASP A 363 -12.20 -14.74 18.66
C ASP A 363 -12.05 -13.40 19.40
N ASP A 364 -10.94 -13.18 20.11
CA ASP A 364 -10.62 -11.88 20.70
C ASP A 364 -10.48 -10.79 19.63
N ILE A 365 -9.76 -11.08 18.51
CA ILE A 365 -9.64 -10.15 17.38
C ILE A 365 -11.02 -9.79 16.81
N GLN A 366 -11.93 -10.76 16.72
CA GLN A 366 -13.30 -10.51 16.25
C GLN A 366 -14.12 -9.69 17.28
N ALA A 367 -13.84 -9.82 18.57
CA ALA A 367 -14.49 -9.08 19.65
C ALA A 367 -14.05 -7.61 19.74
N MET A 368 -12.85 -7.25 19.25
CA MET A 368 -12.32 -5.88 19.27
C MET A 368 -13.07 -4.97 18.30
N LYS A 369 -14.28 -4.53 18.66
CA LYS A 369 -15.14 -3.72 17.79
C LYS A 369 -14.77 -2.23 17.84
N TYR A 370 -14.53 -1.70 19.04
CA TYR A 370 -14.13 -0.30 19.19
C TYR A 370 -12.72 -0.05 18.59
N LEU A 371 -11.79 -0.96 18.81
CA LEU A 371 -10.48 -0.88 18.19
C LEU A 371 -10.57 -0.91 16.65
N GLU A 372 -11.55 -1.62 16.07
CA GLU A 372 -11.80 -1.57 14.63
C GLU A 372 -12.24 -0.18 14.17
N LEU A 373 -13.09 0.50 14.94
CA LEU A 373 -13.48 1.89 14.65
C LEU A 373 -12.29 2.85 14.74
N VAL A 374 -11.41 2.66 15.74
CA VAL A 374 -10.14 3.41 15.88
C VAL A 374 -9.26 3.22 14.64
N ILE A 375 -9.10 1.98 14.16
CA ILE A 375 -8.33 1.67 12.95
C ILE A 375 -8.97 2.32 11.72
N LYS A 376 -10.29 2.25 11.58
CA LYS A 376 -11.01 2.88 10.48
C LYS A 376 -10.80 4.39 10.47
N GLU A 377 -10.91 5.05 11.62
CA GLU A 377 -10.70 6.50 11.73
C GLU A 377 -9.24 6.89 11.47
N THR A 378 -8.29 6.08 11.94
CA THR A 378 -6.87 6.28 11.60
C THR A 378 -6.64 6.23 10.09
N LEU A 379 -7.15 5.20 9.42
CA LEU A 379 -7.02 5.04 7.98
C LEU A 379 -7.80 6.09 7.17
N ARG A 380 -8.80 6.73 7.77
CA ARG A 380 -9.48 7.88 7.17
C ARG A 380 -8.56 9.10 7.14
N ILE A 381 -7.96 9.45 8.28
CA ILE A 381 -7.09 10.64 8.41
C ILE A 381 -5.73 10.38 7.76
N TYR A 382 -5.17 9.18 7.96
CA TYR A 382 -3.85 8.75 7.50
C TYR A 382 -3.95 7.48 6.65
N PRO A 383 -4.58 7.52 5.46
CA PRO A 383 -4.65 6.34 4.59
C PRO A 383 -3.24 5.93 4.16
N SER A 384 -2.88 4.66 4.38
CA SER A 384 -1.55 4.15 4.01
C SER A 384 -1.23 4.38 2.53
N VAL A 385 -2.23 4.34 1.66
CA VAL A 385 -2.10 4.68 0.23
C VAL A 385 -2.98 5.90 -0.07
N PRO A 386 -2.43 7.13 -0.01
CA PRO A 386 -3.23 8.36 -0.10
C PRO A 386 -3.80 8.62 -1.49
N PHE A 387 -3.20 8.08 -2.54
CA PHE A 387 -3.70 8.10 -3.91
C PHE A 387 -3.19 6.91 -4.71
N TYR A 388 -3.96 6.50 -5.69
CA TYR A 388 -3.58 5.46 -6.65
C TYR A 388 -4.18 5.78 -8.01
N ALA A 389 -3.64 5.19 -9.09
CA ALA A 389 -4.04 5.59 -10.42
C ALA A 389 -4.46 4.41 -11.30
N ARG A 390 -5.37 4.72 -12.24
CA ARG A 390 -5.84 3.83 -13.29
C ARG A 390 -5.59 4.49 -14.66
N ASN A 391 -5.50 3.65 -15.67
CA ASN A 391 -5.44 4.11 -17.05
C ASN A 391 -6.69 3.68 -17.80
N SER A 392 -7.39 4.62 -18.41
CA SER A 392 -8.56 4.29 -19.22
C SER A 392 -8.14 3.51 -20.47
N VAL A 393 -8.69 2.31 -20.66
CA VAL A 393 -8.39 1.46 -21.83
C VAL A 393 -9.32 1.74 -23.00
N ARG A 394 -10.42 2.47 -22.77
CA ARG A 394 -11.37 2.97 -23.77
C ARG A 394 -11.87 4.36 -23.39
N ASP A 395 -12.63 5.02 -24.28
CA ASP A 395 -13.35 6.24 -23.95
C ASP A 395 -14.41 5.91 -22.88
N ILE A 396 -14.55 6.77 -21.86
CA ILE A 396 -15.49 6.64 -20.75
C ILE A 396 -16.53 7.74 -20.89
N GLU A 397 -17.77 7.38 -21.05
CA GLU A 397 -18.89 8.30 -20.94
C GLU A 397 -19.25 8.50 -19.47
N TYR A 398 -19.35 9.77 -19.03
CA TYR A 398 -19.63 10.10 -17.64
C TYR A 398 -21.00 10.71 -17.46
N LYS A 399 -21.21 11.99 -17.76
CA LYS A 399 -22.50 12.69 -17.64
C LYS A 399 -22.75 13.48 -18.92
N ASP A 400 -23.98 13.54 -19.36
CA ASP A 400 -24.44 14.47 -20.42
C ASP A 400 -23.55 14.47 -21.67
N GLY A 401 -23.08 13.30 -22.11
CA GLY A 401 -22.18 13.15 -23.25
C GLY A 401 -20.73 13.58 -22.98
N GLN A 402 -20.36 13.85 -21.74
CA GLN A 402 -18.99 14.14 -21.34
C GLN A 402 -18.13 12.89 -21.46
N ILE A 403 -17.03 12.98 -22.18
CA ILE A 403 -16.16 11.82 -22.47
C ILE A 403 -14.79 12.03 -21.84
N ILE A 404 -14.33 11.01 -21.11
CA ILE A 404 -12.92 10.85 -20.72
C ILE A 404 -12.27 9.96 -21.77
N PRO A 405 -11.30 10.45 -22.56
CA PRO A 405 -10.74 9.69 -23.66
C PRO A 405 -9.86 8.54 -23.20
N LYS A 406 -9.78 7.51 -24.05
CA LYS A 406 -8.82 6.38 -23.91
C LYS A 406 -7.40 6.90 -23.66
N GLY A 407 -6.67 6.19 -22.79
CA GLY A 407 -5.28 6.52 -22.44
C GLY A 407 -5.14 7.63 -21.40
N THR A 408 -6.26 8.10 -20.84
CA THR A 408 -6.26 9.08 -19.75
C THR A 408 -5.79 8.43 -18.44
N SER A 409 -4.84 9.08 -17.74
CA SER A 409 -4.42 8.70 -16.40
C SER A 409 -5.36 9.34 -15.36
N LEU A 410 -6.05 8.48 -14.60
CA LEU A 410 -7.05 8.82 -13.61
C LEU A 410 -6.47 8.56 -12.22
N VAL A 411 -6.25 9.60 -11.44
CA VAL A 411 -5.71 9.55 -10.09
C VAL A 411 -6.86 9.57 -9.11
N ILE A 412 -7.11 8.45 -8.43
CA ILE A 412 -8.07 8.35 -7.34
C ILE A 412 -7.39 8.90 -6.08
N TYR A 413 -7.90 10.02 -5.57
CA TYR A 413 -7.33 10.70 -4.42
C TYR A 413 -8.08 10.29 -3.15
N ALA A 414 -7.74 9.10 -2.62
CA ALA A 414 -8.39 8.52 -1.44
C ALA A 414 -8.28 9.42 -0.21
N TYR A 415 -7.13 10.09 0.01
CA TYR A 415 -6.98 11.07 1.08
C TYR A 415 -8.01 12.19 0.99
N GLY A 416 -8.28 12.71 -0.22
CA GLY A 416 -9.28 13.76 -0.43
C GLY A 416 -10.71 13.29 -0.18
N VAL A 417 -11.05 12.06 -0.62
CA VAL A 417 -12.36 11.44 -0.33
C VAL A 417 -12.54 11.29 1.18
N ASN A 418 -11.56 10.72 1.85
CA ASN A 418 -11.59 10.43 3.29
C ASN A 418 -11.62 11.69 4.16
N ASN A 419 -11.21 12.85 3.63
CA ASN A 419 -11.19 14.13 4.34
C ASN A 419 -12.22 15.14 3.77
N ASN A 420 -13.18 14.69 2.96
CA ASN A 420 -14.24 15.55 2.46
C ASN A 420 -15.24 15.91 3.57
N PRO A 421 -15.43 17.21 3.91
CA PRO A 421 -16.32 17.63 5.00
C PRO A 421 -17.81 17.35 4.72
N GLU A 422 -18.21 17.19 3.45
CA GLU A 422 -19.58 16.80 3.07
C GLU A 422 -19.88 15.33 3.42
N ILE A 423 -18.84 14.49 3.47
CA ILE A 423 -18.95 13.06 3.82
C ILE A 423 -18.62 12.87 5.31
N PHE A 424 -17.57 13.51 5.79
CA PHE A 424 -17.05 13.42 7.15
C PHE A 424 -17.05 14.80 7.81
N PRO A 425 -18.12 15.20 8.50
CA PRO A 425 -18.17 16.47 9.21
C PRO A 425 -17.00 16.60 10.21
N ASN A 426 -16.38 17.80 10.29
CA ASN A 426 -15.16 18.05 11.06
C ASN A 426 -14.07 17.00 10.77
N PRO A 427 -13.56 16.93 9.53
CA PRO A 427 -12.70 15.83 9.09
C PRO A 427 -11.34 15.79 9.81
N GLU A 428 -10.91 16.89 10.43
CA GLU A 428 -9.69 17.00 11.24
C GLU A 428 -9.83 16.39 12.63
N LYS A 429 -11.07 16.23 13.15
CA LYS A 429 -11.30 15.61 14.45
C LYS A 429 -11.15 14.09 14.34
N PHE A 430 -10.34 13.50 15.23
CA PHE A 430 -10.24 12.06 15.38
C PHE A 430 -11.44 11.55 16.18
N ASP A 431 -12.39 10.92 15.53
CA ASP A 431 -13.65 10.47 16.10
C ASP A 431 -14.03 9.07 15.55
N PRO A 432 -13.64 7.99 16.23
CA PRO A 432 -13.94 6.63 15.80
C PRO A 432 -15.42 6.33 15.66
N MET A 433 -16.28 6.99 16.47
CA MET A 433 -17.71 6.71 16.51
C MET A 433 -18.44 7.10 15.22
N ARG A 434 -17.83 7.92 14.37
CA ARG A 434 -18.39 8.21 13.04
C ARG A 434 -18.60 6.99 12.15
N PHE A 435 -17.86 5.90 12.42
CA PHE A 435 -17.97 4.65 11.69
C PHE A 435 -19.03 3.67 12.22
N GLU A 436 -19.65 3.95 13.36
CA GLU A 436 -20.69 3.10 13.94
C GLU A 436 -21.94 2.99 13.04
N ASN A 437 -22.28 4.08 12.33
CA ASN A 437 -23.49 4.15 11.49
C ASN A 437 -23.18 4.45 10.02
N MET A 438 -21.96 4.20 9.56
CA MET A 438 -21.52 4.57 8.21
C MET A 438 -22.06 3.66 7.10
N GLU A 439 -22.74 2.55 7.43
CA GLU A 439 -23.34 1.62 6.46
C GLU A 439 -24.39 2.28 5.53
N LYS A 440 -24.91 3.45 5.92
CA LYS A 440 -25.87 4.24 5.14
C LYS A 440 -25.22 5.12 4.07
N THR A 441 -23.89 5.23 4.03
CA THR A 441 -23.15 6.03 3.05
C THR A 441 -22.69 5.18 1.86
N SER A 442 -22.33 5.84 0.75
CA SER A 442 -21.77 5.16 -0.41
C SER A 442 -20.53 4.35 -0.02
N PRO A 443 -20.37 3.09 -0.49
CA PRO A 443 -19.17 2.30 -0.23
C PRO A 443 -17.89 2.94 -0.83
N PHE A 444 -18.05 3.93 -1.72
CA PHE A 444 -16.94 4.69 -2.32
C PHE A 444 -16.59 5.95 -1.52
N ALA A 445 -17.31 6.24 -0.43
CA ALA A 445 -17.03 7.36 0.45
C ALA A 445 -15.81 7.14 1.36
N TYR A 446 -15.37 5.88 1.52
CA TYR A 446 -14.23 5.49 2.36
C TYR A 446 -13.40 4.41 1.66
N LEU A 447 -12.17 4.76 1.23
CA LEU A 447 -11.38 3.95 0.30
C LEU A 447 -9.98 3.58 0.82
N PRO A 448 -9.79 3.14 2.07
CA PRO A 448 -8.46 2.82 2.60
C PRO A 448 -7.84 1.58 1.94
N PHE A 449 -8.67 0.67 1.42
CA PHE A 449 -8.27 -0.56 0.74
C PHE A 449 -8.66 -0.57 -0.74
N SER A 450 -8.95 0.60 -1.34
CA SER A 450 -9.56 0.72 -2.66
C SER A 450 -10.93 -0.01 -2.72
N ALA A 451 -11.47 -0.21 -3.91
CA ALA A 451 -12.71 -0.95 -4.13
C ALA A 451 -12.67 -1.69 -5.48
N GLY A 452 -13.69 -2.54 -5.72
CA GLY A 452 -13.84 -3.30 -6.94
C GLY A 452 -12.83 -4.44 -7.10
N PRO A 453 -12.67 -4.99 -8.32
CA PRO A 453 -11.85 -6.19 -8.56
C PRO A 453 -10.37 -6.03 -8.18
N ARG A 454 -9.85 -4.81 -8.24
CA ARG A 454 -8.47 -4.45 -7.89
C ARG A 454 -8.33 -3.90 -6.46
N ASN A 455 -9.26 -4.21 -5.56
CA ASN A 455 -9.14 -3.88 -4.15
C ASN A 455 -7.99 -4.64 -3.48
N CYS A 456 -7.63 -4.24 -2.27
CA CYS A 456 -6.60 -4.90 -1.48
C CYS A 456 -6.97 -6.37 -1.20
N ILE A 457 -6.12 -7.30 -1.63
CA ILE A 457 -6.30 -8.73 -1.38
C ILE A 457 -6.05 -9.08 0.09
N GLY A 458 -5.14 -8.34 0.75
CA GLY A 458 -4.74 -8.53 2.13
C GLY A 458 -5.57 -7.76 3.16
N GLN A 459 -6.73 -7.16 2.79
CA GLN A 459 -7.49 -6.31 3.70
C GLN A 459 -7.80 -6.97 5.05
N LYS A 460 -8.31 -8.20 5.06
CA LYS A 460 -8.64 -8.94 6.29
C LYS A 460 -7.39 -9.27 7.09
N PHE A 461 -6.31 -9.69 6.42
CA PHE A 461 -5.01 -9.93 7.02
C PHE A 461 -4.51 -8.69 7.76
N ALA A 462 -4.44 -7.55 7.06
CA ALA A 462 -3.96 -6.29 7.62
C ALA A 462 -4.80 -5.82 8.83
N VAL A 463 -6.14 -5.95 8.78
CA VAL A 463 -7.00 -5.57 9.92
C VAL A 463 -6.76 -6.47 11.13
N HIS A 464 -6.60 -7.79 10.94
CA HIS A 464 -6.30 -8.70 12.03
C HIS A 464 -4.92 -8.41 12.64
N GLU A 465 -3.92 -8.19 11.82
CA GLU A 465 -2.57 -7.81 12.26
C GLU A 465 -2.58 -6.48 13.04
N MET A 466 -3.22 -5.43 12.50
CA MET A 466 -3.37 -4.15 13.19
C MET A 466 -4.05 -4.31 14.56
N LYS A 467 -5.16 -5.05 14.65
CA LYS A 467 -5.85 -5.31 15.91
C LYS A 467 -4.95 -6.03 16.91
N ALA A 468 -4.27 -7.10 16.51
CA ALA A 468 -3.41 -7.87 17.38
C ALA A 468 -2.24 -7.03 17.93
N VAL A 469 -1.53 -6.31 17.04
CA VAL A 469 -0.35 -5.51 17.42
C VAL A 469 -0.76 -4.29 18.27
N ILE A 470 -1.79 -3.54 17.88
CA ILE A 470 -2.23 -2.36 18.64
C ILE A 470 -2.78 -2.79 20.00
N SER A 471 -3.58 -3.87 20.08
CA SER A 471 -4.06 -4.45 21.34
C SER A 471 -2.89 -4.76 22.28
N LYS A 472 -1.85 -5.42 21.77
CA LYS A 472 -0.67 -5.76 22.57
C LYS A 472 0.03 -4.52 23.11
N VAL A 473 0.19 -3.47 22.30
CA VAL A 473 0.78 -2.20 22.75
C VAL A 473 -0.08 -1.56 23.83
N LEU A 474 -1.40 -1.48 23.64
CA LEU A 474 -2.34 -0.88 24.61
C LEU A 474 -2.37 -1.61 25.94
N ARG A 475 -2.21 -2.93 25.93
CA ARG A 475 -2.17 -3.74 27.17
C ARG A 475 -0.89 -3.52 27.97
N ASN A 476 0.22 -3.15 27.31
CA ASN A 476 1.54 -2.98 27.95
C ASN A 476 1.89 -1.53 28.23
N PHE A 477 1.44 -0.59 27.39
CA PHE A 477 1.83 0.82 27.49
C PHE A 477 0.65 1.77 27.51
N GLU A 478 0.77 2.81 28.30
CA GLU A 478 0.05 4.07 28.14
C GLU A 478 0.82 4.91 27.13
N LEU A 479 0.13 5.31 26.07
CA LEU A 479 0.67 6.15 25.00
C LEU A 479 0.38 7.61 25.33
N LEU A 480 1.40 8.46 25.28
CA LEU A 480 1.28 9.89 25.54
C LEU A 480 1.87 10.68 24.36
N PRO A 481 1.45 11.95 24.17
CA PRO A 481 2.08 12.82 23.21
C PRO A 481 3.60 12.96 23.49
N ALA A 482 4.41 12.94 22.46
CA ALA A 482 5.85 13.19 22.59
C ALA A 482 6.14 14.61 23.10
N PHE A 483 7.25 14.78 23.80
CA PHE A 483 7.73 16.09 24.20
C PHE A 483 9.09 16.42 23.54
N PRO A 484 9.23 17.58 22.88
CA PRO A 484 8.15 18.53 22.54
C PRO A 484 7.08 17.89 21.64
N ARG A 485 5.86 18.42 21.71
CA ARG A 485 4.70 17.83 21.00
C ARG A 485 4.99 17.65 19.52
N HIS A 486 4.86 16.42 19.08
CA HIS A 486 5.19 16.03 17.71
C HIS A 486 4.02 16.28 16.76
N LYS A 487 4.33 16.82 15.58
CA LYS A 487 3.38 16.90 14.46
C LYS A 487 4.00 16.19 13.24
N PRO A 488 3.42 15.09 12.78
CA PRO A 488 3.94 14.38 11.61
C PRO A 488 3.98 15.27 10.37
N LEU A 489 5.13 15.33 9.71
CA LEU A 489 5.28 15.97 8.41
C LEU A 489 4.98 14.95 7.31
N LEU A 490 3.71 14.92 6.87
CA LEU A 490 3.23 13.90 5.95
C LEU A 490 3.93 14.01 4.60
N ALA A 491 4.51 12.91 4.14
CA ALA A 491 5.12 12.75 2.84
C ALA A 491 4.30 11.73 2.03
N ALA A 492 3.72 12.19 0.93
CA ALA A 492 2.92 11.36 0.03
C ALA A 492 3.82 10.61 -0.94
N GLU A 493 4.39 9.54 -0.46
CA GLU A 493 5.16 8.57 -1.25
C GLU A 493 4.23 7.46 -1.77
N SER A 494 4.78 6.30 -2.20
CA SER A 494 3.94 5.14 -2.56
C SER A 494 3.10 4.68 -1.37
N VAL A 495 3.65 4.80 -0.16
CA VAL A 495 2.97 4.67 1.12
C VAL A 495 3.08 6.02 1.85
N LEU A 496 2.03 6.42 2.56
CA LEU A 496 2.03 7.64 3.38
C LEU A 496 3.00 7.48 4.54
N LYS A 497 3.95 8.39 4.64
CA LYS A 497 4.98 8.42 5.69
C LYS A 497 5.03 9.76 6.39
N SER A 498 5.76 9.81 7.48
CA SER A 498 6.15 11.06 8.11
C SER A 498 7.64 11.31 7.87
N ALA A 499 7.98 12.44 7.25
CA ALA A 499 9.37 12.81 6.94
C ALA A 499 10.20 13.09 8.20
N ASN A 500 9.55 13.38 9.34
CA ASN A 500 10.18 13.65 10.63
C ASN A 500 9.91 12.57 11.70
N GLY A 501 9.53 11.36 11.27
CA GLY A 501 9.19 10.23 12.14
C GLY A 501 7.76 10.28 12.67
N ILE A 502 7.37 9.26 13.45
CA ILE A 502 6.09 9.17 14.14
C ILE A 502 6.40 8.96 15.62
N LYS A 503 6.28 10.01 16.43
CA LYS A 503 6.83 10.06 17.78
C LYS A 503 5.75 10.09 18.84
N VAL A 504 5.94 9.28 19.89
CA VAL A 504 5.10 9.19 21.08
C VAL A 504 5.97 9.06 22.34
N GLN A 505 5.38 9.21 23.52
CA GLN A 505 5.94 8.74 24.78
C GLN A 505 5.32 7.41 25.20
N LEU A 506 6.07 6.59 25.91
CA LEU A 506 5.64 5.30 26.43
C LEU A 506 5.77 5.29 27.97
N LYS A 507 4.68 4.94 28.65
CA LYS A 507 4.69 4.59 30.06
C LYS A 507 4.17 3.18 30.27
N PRO A 508 4.69 2.40 31.22
CA PRO A 508 4.12 1.09 31.57
C PRO A 508 2.66 1.24 31.98
N ARG A 509 1.79 0.41 31.42
CA ARG A 509 0.38 0.42 31.80
C ARG A 509 0.16 -0.40 33.05
N LYS A 510 -0.52 0.17 34.02
CA LYS A 510 -1.08 -0.59 35.14
C LYS A 510 -2.34 -1.30 34.66
N TRP A 511 -2.35 -2.61 34.84
CA TRP A 511 -3.47 -3.45 34.46
C TRP A 511 -4.10 -4.02 35.74
N ASP A 512 -5.08 -3.27 36.27
CA ASP A 512 -5.78 -3.62 37.51
C ASP A 512 -7.07 -4.35 37.20
#